data_dab455b55342799e62c399dc2310456b
#
_entry.id   dab455b55342799e62c399dc2310456b
#
_cell.length_a   1.000
_cell.length_b   1.000
_cell.length_c   1.000
_cell.angle_alpha   90.00
_cell.angle_beta   90.00
_cell.angle_gamma   90.00
#
_symmetry.space_group_name_H-M   'P 1'
#
loop_
_entity.id
_entity.type
_entity.pdbx_description
1 polymer ?
#
loop_
_entity_poly.entity_id
_entity_poly.type
_entity_poly.pdbx_seq_one_letter_code
_entity_poly.pdbx_strand_id
1 'polypeptide(L)'
;STRVRSSAASDVYKRQRYQVADDVHMEMDDLLYVTDEMMAYLRGSRDDLNIDTVVDGTPREFFNAREKAHMADVRNLFLGGLALRRLCLFLAAASVALLALFKVPLKHLLPRMLCAGTVLFLGVTALLAGIISTDFTKYFIIFHKIFFTNDLWQLDPRTDLLINIVPEPFFMDTAARIGITFCLMTGALFFLCLACILREHRRGKSGAE
;
A
#
# COMPACT_ATOMS: atom_id res chain seq x y z
N SER A 1 7.83 -19.46 20.25
CA SER A 1 8.51 -19.15 18.96
C SER A 1 7.98 -17.87 18.30
N THR A 2 6.74 -17.43 18.58
CA THR A 2 6.13 -16.19 18.03
C THR A 2 6.76 -14.91 18.58
N ARG A 3 7.19 -14.90 19.85
CA ARG A 3 7.83 -13.73 20.47
C ARG A 3 9.22 -13.42 19.89
N VAL A 4 9.99 -14.44 19.52
CA VAL A 4 11.35 -14.28 18.93
C VAL A 4 11.27 -13.73 17.50
N ARG A 5 10.27 -14.14 16.70
CA ARG A 5 10.06 -13.61 15.34
C ARG A 5 9.60 -12.16 15.36
N SER A 6 8.78 -11.76 16.33
CA SER A 6 8.32 -10.36 16.50
C SER A 6 9.50 -9.45 16.89
N SER A 7 10.43 -9.90 17.76
CA SER A 7 11.59 -9.11 18.14
C SER A 7 12.56 -8.96 16.97
N ALA A 8 12.85 -10.04 16.22
CA ALA A 8 13.78 -9.98 15.09
C ALA A 8 13.28 -9.04 13.96
N ALA A 9 11.99 -9.07 13.63
CA ALA A 9 11.39 -8.16 12.65
C ALA A 9 11.42 -6.70 13.16
N SER A 10 11.18 -6.48 14.46
CA SER A 10 11.29 -5.16 15.09
C SER A 10 12.73 -4.66 15.09
N ASP A 11 13.71 -5.54 15.33
CA ASP A 11 15.12 -5.17 15.37
C ASP A 11 15.68 -4.87 13.97
N VAL A 12 15.27 -5.60 12.93
CA VAL A 12 15.60 -5.30 11.52
C VAL A 12 15.00 -3.95 11.12
N TYR A 13 13.74 -3.70 11.47
CA TYR A 13 13.06 -2.43 11.19
C TYR A 13 13.73 -1.24 11.91
N LYS A 14 14.14 -1.42 13.17
CA LYS A 14 14.89 -0.42 13.92
C LYS A 14 16.27 -0.17 13.28
N ARG A 15 17.00 -1.21 12.91
CA ARG A 15 18.32 -1.07 12.26
C ARG A 15 18.21 -0.31 10.94
N GLN A 16 17.22 -0.60 10.10
CA GLN A 16 16.98 0.15 8.85
C GLN A 16 16.66 1.62 9.11
N ARG A 17 15.87 1.94 10.14
CA ARG A 17 15.59 3.33 10.52
C ARG A 17 16.81 4.05 11.09
N TYR A 18 17.62 3.39 11.92
CA TYR A 18 18.86 3.98 12.43
C TYR A 18 19.87 4.25 11.31
N GLN A 19 19.98 3.34 10.36
CA GLN A 19 20.87 3.55 9.20
C GLN A 19 20.41 4.74 8.34
N VAL A 20 19.11 4.91 8.11
CA VAL A 20 18.57 6.07 7.38
C VAL A 20 18.84 7.38 8.15
N ALA A 21 18.69 7.39 9.48
CA ALA A 21 18.97 8.57 10.30
C ALA A 21 20.46 8.96 10.21
N ASP A 22 21.35 7.99 10.24
CA ASP A 22 22.78 8.20 10.08
C ASP A 22 23.13 8.71 8.67
N ASP A 23 22.49 8.16 7.63
CA ASP A 23 22.71 8.54 6.23
C ASP A 23 22.26 9.99 5.94
N VAL A 24 21.22 10.48 6.62
CA VAL A 24 20.73 11.86 6.48
C VAL A 24 21.27 12.79 7.57
N HIS A 25 22.14 12.32 8.46
CA HIS A 25 22.73 13.07 9.56
C HIS A 25 21.70 13.76 10.46
N MET A 26 20.66 13.01 10.86
CA MET A 26 19.56 13.49 11.69
C MET A 26 19.42 12.65 12.96
N GLU A 27 18.93 13.30 14.03
CA GLU A 27 18.44 12.58 15.19
C GLU A 27 17.19 11.76 14.83
N MET A 28 17.00 10.63 15.48
CA MET A 28 15.87 9.73 15.19
C MET A 28 14.51 10.41 15.41
N ASP A 29 14.39 11.24 16.42
CA ASP A 29 13.14 11.95 16.74
C ASP A 29 12.78 12.96 15.65
N ASP A 30 13.77 13.67 15.10
CA ASP A 30 13.58 14.59 13.98
C ASP A 30 13.17 13.85 12.70
N LEU A 31 13.81 12.71 12.40
CA LEU A 31 13.43 11.88 11.26
C LEU A 31 12.01 11.34 11.38
N LEU A 32 11.60 10.92 12.58
CA LEU A 32 10.25 10.45 12.85
C LEU A 32 9.24 11.58 12.66
N TYR A 33 9.55 12.77 13.20
CA TYR A 33 8.70 13.94 13.03
C TYR A 33 8.49 14.29 11.56
N VAL A 34 9.56 14.41 10.77
CA VAL A 34 9.46 14.66 9.32
C VAL A 34 8.63 13.59 8.60
N THR A 35 8.84 12.32 8.95
CA THR A 35 8.10 11.22 8.35
C THR A 35 6.60 11.28 8.67
N ASP A 36 6.24 11.58 9.92
CA ASP A 36 4.84 11.66 10.35
C ASP A 36 4.12 12.84 9.70
N GLU A 37 4.78 14.00 9.60
CA GLU A 37 4.25 15.20 8.95
C GLU A 37 4.10 14.99 7.43
N MET A 38 5.07 14.34 6.79
CA MET A 38 4.98 13.94 5.38
C MET A 38 3.78 13.00 5.14
N MET A 39 3.58 12.02 6.01
CA MET A 39 2.44 11.12 5.93
C MET A 39 1.10 11.82 6.20
N ALA A 40 1.08 12.84 7.09
CA ALA A 40 -0.09 13.68 7.31
C ALA A 40 -0.44 14.49 6.06
N TYR A 41 0.57 15.05 5.38
CA TYR A 41 0.41 15.76 4.10
C TYR A 41 -0.17 14.83 3.02
N LEU A 42 0.37 13.64 2.83
CA LEU A 42 -0.11 12.68 1.84
C LEU A 42 -1.56 12.24 2.10
N ARG A 43 -1.95 12.11 3.37
CA ARG A 43 -3.33 11.75 3.76
C ARG A 43 -4.31 12.91 3.68
N GLY A 44 -3.82 14.13 3.41
CA GLY A 44 -4.64 15.34 3.30
C GLY A 44 -5.04 15.96 4.64
N SER A 45 -4.40 15.54 5.75
CA SER A 45 -4.59 16.14 7.08
C SER A 45 -3.67 17.32 7.37
N ARG A 46 -2.69 17.56 6.50
CA ARG A 46 -1.82 18.74 6.47
C ARG A 46 -1.87 19.35 5.07
N ASP A 47 -1.87 20.68 4.97
CA ASP A 47 -2.05 21.40 3.69
C ASP A 47 -0.75 21.64 2.93
N ASP A 48 0.37 21.80 3.63
CA ASP A 48 1.69 22.06 3.06
C ASP A 48 2.75 21.07 3.54
N LEU A 49 3.92 21.12 2.92
CA LEU A 49 5.09 20.32 3.25
C LEU A 49 6.25 21.21 3.73
N ASN A 50 5.95 22.35 4.36
CA ASN A 50 6.94 23.21 4.98
C ASN A 50 7.25 22.67 6.38
N ILE A 51 8.32 21.88 6.48
CA ILE A 51 8.71 21.17 7.70
C ILE A 51 10.11 21.61 8.07
N ASP A 52 10.20 22.41 9.14
CA ASP A 52 11.47 22.81 9.72
C ASP A 52 11.97 21.74 10.69
N THR A 53 13.24 21.38 10.57
CA THR A 53 13.91 20.37 11.39
C THR A 53 15.41 20.64 11.47
N VAL A 54 16.14 19.80 12.19
CA VAL A 54 17.60 19.87 12.29
C VAL A 54 18.23 18.81 11.40
N VAL A 55 19.03 19.23 10.42
CA VAL A 55 19.83 18.36 9.55
C VAL A 55 21.29 18.78 9.69
N ASP A 56 22.19 17.84 9.96
CA ASP A 56 23.62 18.13 10.18
C ASP A 56 23.85 19.16 11.31
N GLY A 57 23.04 19.11 12.37
CA GLY A 57 23.09 20.07 13.47
C GLY A 57 22.62 21.49 13.13
N THR A 58 22.11 21.72 11.90
CA THR A 58 21.66 23.02 11.41
C THR A 58 20.14 23.04 11.24
N PRO A 59 19.42 23.98 11.88
CA PRO A 59 18.00 24.18 11.63
C PRO A 59 17.77 24.62 10.18
N ARG A 60 16.91 23.90 9.47
CA ARG A 60 16.54 24.21 8.08
C ARG A 60 15.22 23.59 7.72
N GLU A 61 14.64 24.05 6.63
CA GLU A 61 13.52 23.37 6.01
C GLU A 61 14.01 22.05 5.39
N PHE A 62 13.29 20.94 5.65
CA PHE A 62 13.71 19.61 5.22
C PHE A 62 13.59 19.44 3.71
N PHE A 63 12.42 19.75 3.15
CA PHE A 63 12.15 19.56 1.72
C PHE A 63 12.48 20.81 0.91
N ASN A 64 13.22 20.63 -0.17
CA ASN A 64 13.44 21.69 -1.16
C ASN A 64 12.23 21.89 -2.09
N ALA A 65 12.28 22.90 -2.94
CA ALA A 65 11.18 23.25 -3.85
C ALA A 65 10.82 22.12 -4.84
N ARG A 66 11.83 21.39 -5.34
CA ARG A 66 11.65 20.27 -6.26
C ARG A 66 10.94 19.09 -5.59
N GLU A 67 11.38 18.73 -4.39
CA GLU A 67 10.80 17.67 -3.58
C GLU A 67 9.35 17.98 -3.20
N LYS A 68 9.06 19.22 -2.79
CA LYS A 68 7.69 19.67 -2.48
C LYS A 68 6.78 19.58 -3.70
N ALA A 69 7.26 20.00 -4.87
CA ALA A 69 6.50 19.92 -6.11
C ALA A 69 6.22 18.45 -6.51
N HIS A 70 7.22 17.56 -6.41
CA HIS A 70 7.02 16.14 -6.61
C HIS A 70 6.02 15.55 -5.61
N MET A 71 6.15 15.87 -4.33
CA MET A 71 5.24 15.38 -3.28
C MET A 71 3.81 15.90 -3.44
N ALA A 72 3.60 17.07 -4.07
CA ALA A 72 2.27 17.52 -4.44
C ALA A 72 1.62 16.61 -5.50
N ASP A 73 2.38 16.16 -6.49
CA ASP A 73 1.92 15.19 -7.47
C ASP A 73 1.63 13.82 -6.83
N VAL A 74 2.52 13.36 -5.94
CA VAL A 74 2.33 12.13 -5.16
C VAL A 74 1.08 12.21 -4.28
N ARG A 75 0.84 13.35 -3.61
CA ARG A 75 -0.38 13.59 -2.82
C ARG A 75 -1.64 13.47 -3.67
N ASN A 76 -1.66 14.09 -4.85
CA ASN A 76 -2.79 14.01 -5.76
C ASN A 76 -3.09 12.56 -6.18
N LEU A 77 -2.04 11.80 -6.51
CA LEU A 77 -2.17 10.37 -6.84
C LEU A 77 -2.69 9.57 -5.63
N PHE A 78 -2.19 9.83 -4.43
CA PHE A 78 -2.60 9.15 -3.21
C PHE A 78 -4.06 9.44 -2.86
N LEU A 79 -4.47 10.70 -2.89
CA LEU A 79 -5.86 11.12 -2.63
C LEU A 79 -6.82 10.60 -3.72
N GLY A 80 -6.37 10.58 -4.98
CA GLY A 80 -7.09 9.95 -6.08
C GLY A 80 -7.33 8.45 -5.85
N GLY A 81 -6.31 7.73 -5.39
CA GLY A 81 -6.43 6.33 -4.99
C GLY A 81 -7.42 6.10 -3.84
N LEU A 82 -7.41 6.98 -2.83
CA LEU A 82 -8.39 6.94 -1.74
C LEU A 82 -9.81 7.22 -2.22
N ALA A 83 -9.99 8.15 -3.15
CA ALA A 83 -11.29 8.45 -3.77
C ALA A 83 -11.79 7.26 -4.60
N LEU A 84 -10.93 6.66 -5.41
CA LEU A 84 -11.24 5.45 -6.17
C LEU A 84 -11.66 4.29 -5.25
N ARG A 85 -10.93 4.08 -4.15
CA ARG A 85 -11.31 3.07 -3.14
C ARG A 85 -12.71 3.32 -2.59
N ARG A 86 -13.04 4.56 -2.23
CA ARG A 86 -14.39 4.94 -1.73
C ARG A 86 -15.45 4.66 -2.77
N LEU A 87 -15.19 5.01 -4.02
CA LEU A 87 -16.11 4.74 -5.15
C LEU A 87 -16.33 3.23 -5.33
N CYS A 88 -15.28 2.42 -5.34
CA CYS A 88 -15.40 0.96 -5.46
C CYS A 88 -16.21 0.35 -4.31
N LEU A 89 -16.00 0.80 -3.06
CA LEU A 89 -16.77 0.34 -1.90
C LEU A 89 -18.25 0.73 -2.02
N PHE A 90 -18.54 1.96 -2.47
CA PHE A 90 -19.90 2.42 -2.71
C PHE A 90 -20.58 1.57 -3.79
N LEU A 91 -19.93 1.34 -4.93
CA LEU A 91 -20.46 0.52 -6.02
C LEU A 91 -20.69 -0.92 -5.58
N ALA A 92 -19.79 -1.51 -4.78
CA ALA A 92 -19.96 -2.84 -4.23
C ALA A 92 -21.19 -2.92 -3.30
N ALA A 93 -21.32 -1.95 -2.38
CA ALA A 93 -22.48 -1.87 -1.49
C ALA A 93 -23.81 -1.66 -2.24
N ALA A 94 -23.82 -0.76 -3.22
CA ALA A 94 -24.98 -0.51 -4.07
C ALA A 94 -25.36 -1.75 -4.89
N SER A 95 -24.38 -2.48 -5.42
CA SER A 95 -24.63 -3.73 -6.16
C SER A 95 -25.26 -4.80 -5.28
N VAL A 96 -24.76 -4.99 -4.06
CA VAL A 96 -25.35 -5.94 -3.10
C VAL A 96 -26.78 -5.53 -2.72
N ALA A 97 -27.01 -4.23 -2.45
CA ALA A 97 -28.33 -3.72 -2.13
C ALA A 97 -29.31 -3.93 -3.29
N LEU A 98 -28.89 -3.66 -4.52
CA LEU A 98 -29.71 -3.85 -5.74
C LEU A 98 -30.07 -5.33 -5.92
N LEU A 99 -29.09 -6.24 -5.80
CA LEU A 99 -29.35 -7.67 -5.89
C LEU A 99 -30.32 -8.16 -4.78
N ALA A 100 -30.23 -7.60 -3.58
CA ALA A 100 -31.17 -7.89 -2.48
C ALA A 100 -32.60 -7.38 -2.80
N LEU A 101 -32.73 -6.19 -3.38
CA LEU A 101 -34.03 -5.66 -3.82
C LEU A 101 -34.68 -6.54 -4.89
N PHE A 102 -33.91 -7.07 -5.82
CA PHE A 102 -34.38 -8.03 -6.82
C PHE A 102 -34.55 -9.46 -6.28
N LYS A 103 -34.44 -9.65 -4.96
CA LYS A 103 -34.59 -10.94 -4.25
C LYS A 103 -33.69 -12.05 -4.81
N VAL A 104 -32.51 -11.68 -5.34
CA VAL A 104 -31.50 -12.63 -5.77
C VAL A 104 -31.00 -13.43 -4.54
N PRO A 105 -30.81 -14.76 -4.63
CA PRO A 105 -30.37 -15.58 -3.51
C PRO A 105 -28.90 -15.33 -3.15
N LEU A 106 -28.60 -14.20 -2.49
CA LEU A 106 -27.25 -13.72 -2.18
C LEU A 106 -26.41 -14.76 -1.42
N LYS A 107 -27.04 -15.56 -0.54
CA LYS A 107 -26.33 -16.59 0.23
C LYS A 107 -25.65 -17.65 -0.67
N HIS A 108 -26.17 -17.86 -1.88
CA HIS A 108 -25.62 -18.81 -2.86
C HIS A 108 -24.69 -18.12 -3.87
N LEU A 109 -25.07 -16.92 -4.30
CA LEU A 109 -24.37 -16.17 -5.33
C LEU A 109 -23.08 -15.53 -4.78
N LEU A 110 -23.17 -14.85 -3.63
CA LEU A 110 -22.08 -14.02 -3.11
C LEU A 110 -20.79 -14.83 -2.82
N PRO A 111 -20.83 -16.01 -2.14
CA PRO A 111 -19.60 -16.78 -1.94
C PRO A 111 -18.94 -17.23 -3.24
N ARG A 112 -19.72 -17.61 -4.25
CA ARG A 112 -19.20 -18.05 -5.55
C ARG A 112 -18.53 -16.90 -6.30
N MET A 113 -19.18 -15.72 -6.33
CA MET A 113 -18.63 -14.53 -6.98
C MET A 113 -17.37 -14.03 -6.25
N LEU A 114 -17.36 -14.07 -4.93
CA LEU A 114 -16.16 -13.71 -4.14
C LEU A 114 -15.00 -14.69 -4.38
N CYS A 115 -15.26 -16.01 -4.42
CA CYS A 115 -14.24 -17.00 -4.78
C CYS A 115 -13.66 -16.72 -6.18
N ALA A 116 -14.50 -16.55 -7.19
CA ALA A 116 -14.07 -16.31 -8.57
C ALA A 116 -13.27 -14.98 -8.67
N GLY A 117 -13.79 -13.91 -8.04
CA GLY A 117 -13.10 -12.62 -7.99
C GLY A 117 -11.75 -12.69 -7.28
N THR A 118 -11.67 -13.43 -6.17
CA THR A 118 -10.40 -13.62 -5.44
C THR A 118 -9.38 -14.37 -6.28
N VAL A 119 -9.77 -15.46 -6.96
CA VAL A 119 -8.86 -16.23 -7.85
C VAL A 119 -8.35 -15.34 -8.98
N LEU A 120 -9.23 -14.61 -9.65
CA LEU A 120 -8.85 -13.68 -10.72
C LEU A 120 -7.89 -12.62 -10.19
N PHE A 121 -8.23 -11.97 -9.06
CA PHE A 121 -7.43 -10.93 -8.47
C PHE A 121 -6.03 -11.45 -8.05
N LEU A 122 -5.96 -12.58 -7.34
CA LEU A 122 -4.68 -13.17 -6.93
C LEU A 122 -3.85 -13.60 -8.15
N GLY A 123 -4.47 -14.13 -9.20
CA GLY A 123 -3.80 -14.47 -10.45
C GLY A 123 -3.16 -13.25 -11.13
N VAL A 124 -3.92 -12.16 -11.27
CA VAL A 124 -3.41 -10.90 -11.84
C VAL A 124 -2.31 -10.31 -10.96
N THR A 125 -2.50 -10.30 -9.64
CA THR A 125 -1.50 -9.78 -8.69
C THR A 125 -0.21 -10.58 -8.76
N ALA A 126 -0.29 -11.91 -8.80
CA ALA A 126 0.88 -12.79 -8.91
C ALA A 126 1.62 -12.57 -10.23
N LEU A 127 0.90 -12.41 -11.34
CA LEU A 127 1.47 -12.13 -12.65
C LEU A 127 2.23 -10.78 -12.62
N LEU A 128 1.59 -9.72 -12.13
CA LEU A 128 2.21 -8.39 -12.05
C LEU A 128 3.40 -8.40 -11.10
N ALA A 129 3.29 -9.02 -9.93
CA ALA A 129 4.40 -9.14 -8.98
C ALA A 129 5.58 -9.91 -9.59
N GLY A 130 5.30 -11.01 -10.32
CA GLY A 130 6.32 -11.77 -11.05
C GLY A 130 7.02 -10.93 -12.11
N ILE A 131 6.29 -10.15 -12.88
CA ILE A 131 6.87 -9.25 -13.90
C ILE A 131 7.71 -8.16 -13.22
N ILE A 132 7.20 -7.47 -12.21
CA ILE A 132 7.89 -6.37 -11.51
C ILE A 132 9.15 -6.88 -10.80
N SER A 133 9.14 -8.09 -10.24
CA SER A 133 10.28 -8.68 -9.54
C SER A 133 11.48 -8.99 -10.45
N THR A 134 11.31 -9.02 -11.78
CA THR A 134 12.42 -9.25 -12.71
C THR A 134 13.37 -8.06 -12.80
N ASP A 135 12.85 -6.83 -12.66
CA ASP A 135 13.62 -5.59 -12.70
C ASP A 135 12.80 -4.46 -12.07
N PHE A 136 12.86 -4.37 -10.75
CA PHE A 136 12.07 -3.39 -10.01
C PHE A 136 12.35 -1.96 -10.44
N THR A 137 13.62 -1.58 -10.59
CA THR A 137 14.04 -0.22 -10.99
C THR A 137 13.40 0.20 -12.32
N LYS A 138 13.41 -0.69 -13.31
CA LYS A 138 12.76 -0.45 -14.60
C LYS A 138 11.26 -0.16 -14.45
N TYR A 139 10.54 -0.99 -13.67
CA TYR A 139 9.10 -0.82 -13.50
C TYR A 139 8.76 0.37 -12.59
N PHE A 140 9.63 0.71 -11.64
CA PHE A 140 9.55 1.92 -10.85
C PHE A 140 9.64 3.18 -11.75
N ILE A 141 10.58 3.22 -12.70
CA ILE A 141 10.69 4.29 -13.69
C ILE A 141 9.45 4.33 -14.60
N ILE A 142 8.97 3.18 -15.08
CA ILE A 142 7.76 3.09 -15.91
C ILE A 142 6.55 3.64 -15.15
N PHE A 143 6.38 3.27 -13.88
CA PHE A 143 5.33 3.81 -13.02
C PHE A 143 5.36 5.33 -12.96
N HIS A 144 6.54 5.92 -12.69
CA HIS A 144 6.67 7.36 -12.63
C HIS A 144 6.32 8.04 -13.97
N LYS A 145 6.76 7.49 -15.08
CA LYS A 145 6.43 8.01 -16.43
C LYS A 145 4.95 7.90 -16.80
N ILE A 146 4.22 6.93 -16.23
CA ILE A 146 2.77 6.79 -16.46
C ILE A 146 2.00 7.82 -15.64
N PHE A 147 2.38 8.01 -14.37
CA PHE A 147 1.60 8.83 -13.44
C PHE A 147 2.02 10.28 -13.36
N PHE A 148 3.26 10.60 -13.77
CA PHE A 148 3.81 11.97 -13.73
C PHE A 148 4.23 12.41 -15.12
N THR A 149 3.77 13.59 -15.53
CA THR A 149 4.07 14.18 -16.84
C THR A 149 5.31 15.07 -16.83
N ASN A 150 6.01 15.14 -15.69
CA ASN A 150 7.19 15.97 -15.45
C ASN A 150 8.37 15.12 -14.96
N ASP A 151 9.53 15.75 -14.77
CA ASP A 151 10.77 15.11 -14.33
C ASP A 151 11.09 15.38 -12.84
N LEU A 152 10.13 15.87 -12.05
CA LEU A 152 10.33 16.22 -10.65
C LEU A 152 10.63 15.00 -9.76
N TRP A 153 10.18 13.81 -10.16
CA TRP A 153 10.43 12.53 -9.49
C TRP A 153 11.89 12.04 -9.62
N GLN A 154 12.68 12.61 -10.55
CA GLN A 154 14.10 12.28 -10.70
C GLN A 154 14.91 13.07 -9.67
N LEU A 155 14.98 12.54 -8.44
CA LEU A 155 15.69 13.15 -7.33
C LEU A 155 17.19 12.78 -7.35
N ASP A 156 18.05 13.72 -6.93
CA ASP A 156 19.49 13.50 -6.78
C ASP A 156 19.81 13.28 -5.28
N PRO A 157 20.30 12.09 -4.86
CA PRO A 157 20.62 11.81 -3.45
C PRO A 157 21.62 12.79 -2.80
N ARG A 158 22.35 13.58 -3.60
CA ARG A 158 23.31 14.57 -3.08
C ARG A 158 22.65 15.89 -2.68
N THR A 159 21.47 16.20 -3.21
CA THR A 159 20.79 17.49 -3.02
C THR A 159 19.39 17.34 -2.42
N ASP A 160 18.78 16.17 -2.61
CA ASP A 160 17.39 15.87 -2.26
C ASP A 160 17.35 14.88 -1.11
N LEU A 161 16.81 15.29 0.03
CA LEU A 161 16.76 14.46 1.24
C LEU A 161 15.65 13.41 1.18
N LEU A 162 14.58 13.67 0.42
CA LEU A 162 13.45 12.76 0.28
C LEU A 162 13.90 11.36 -0.19
N ILE A 163 14.74 11.27 -1.21
CA ILE A 163 15.19 9.98 -1.74
C ILE A 163 16.07 9.22 -0.74
N ASN A 164 16.72 9.93 0.19
CA ASN A 164 17.56 9.33 1.22
C ASN A 164 16.73 8.78 2.37
N ILE A 165 15.58 9.41 2.73
CA ILE A 165 14.68 8.89 3.76
C ILE A 165 13.69 7.86 3.24
N VAL A 166 13.40 7.83 1.93
CA VAL A 166 12.49 6.87 1.26
C VAL A 166 13.19 6.25 0.05
N PRO A 167 14.28 5.51 0.24
CA PRO A 167 15.04 4.93 -0.87
C PRO A 167 14.28 3.80 -1.56
N GLU A 168 14.66 3.45 -2.79
CA GLU A 168 14.03 2.39 -3.59
C GLU A 168 13.82 1.06 -2.82
N PRO A 169 14.78 0.53 -2.04
CA PRO A 169 14.56 -0.68 -1.24
C PRO A 169 13.41 -0.56 -0.22
N PHE A 170 13.15 0.64 0.30
CA PHE A 170 12.02 0.89 1.19
C PHE A 170 10.68 0.67 0.47
N PHE A 171 10.57 1.12 -0.78
CA PHE A 171 9.36 0.89 -1.59
C PHE A 171 9.18 -0.60 -1.91
N MET A 172 10.25 -1.32 -2.22
CA MET A 172 10.20 -2.77 -2.44
C MET A 172 9.67 -3.52 -1.22
N ASP A 173 10.23 -3.26 -0.04
CA ASP A 173 9.81 -3.88 1.21
C ASP A 173 8.37 -3.53 1.57
N THR A 174 7.99 -2.27 1.39
CA THR A 174 6.64 -1.79 1.68
C THR A 174 5.63 -2.43 0.74
N ALA A 175 5.90 -2.48 -0.56
CA ALA A 175 5.05 -3.12 -1.55
C ALA A 175 4.90 -4.62 -1.26
N ALA A 176 6.00 -5.31 -0.92
CA ALA A 176 5.98 -6.72 -0.54
C ALA A 176 5.11 -6.97 0.71
N ARG A 177 5.26 -6.16 1.76
CA ARG A 177 4.45 -6.27 3.00
C ARG A 177 2.96 -6.04 2.74
N ILE A 178 2.63 -5.00 1.96
CA ILE A 178 1.24 -4.72 1.55
C ILE A 178 0.70 -5.91 0.75
N GLY A 179 1.44 -6.37 -0.25
CA GLY A 179 1.05 -7.51 -1.09
C GLY A 179 0.82 -8.78 -0.29
N ILE A 180 1.74 -9.16 0.59
CA ILE A 180 1.62 -10.34 1.46
C ILE A 180 0.40 -10.22 2.37
N THR A 181 0.23 -9.07 3.05
CA THR A 181 -0.91 -8.84 3.95
C THR A 181 -2.23 -8.97 3.19
N PHE A 182 -2.30 -8.37 2.01
CA PHE A 182 -3.48 -8.42 1.16
C PHE A 182 -3.77 -9.85 0.66
N CYS A 183 -2.75 -10.60 0.24
CA CYS A 183 -2.89 -12.01 -0.15
C CYS A 183 -3.36 -12.89 1.01
N LEU A 184 -2.87 -12.67 2.23
CA LEU A 184 -3.32 -13.41 3.40
C LEU A 184 -4.79 -13.11 3.73
N MET A 185 -5.22 -11.85 3.69
CA MET A 185 -6.60 -11.45 3.96
C MET A 185 -7.57 -11.98 2.90
N THR A 186 -7.21 -11.84 1.62
CA THR A 186 -8.05 -12.33 0.52
C THR A 186 -8.06 -13.86 0.45
N GLY A 187 -6.95 -14.52 0.77
CA GLY A 187 -6.87 -15.97 0.91
C GLY A 187 -7.77 -16.49 2.04
N ALA A 188 -7.77 -15.84 3.21
CA ALA A 188 -8.67 -16.19 4.30
C ALA A 188 -10.15 -16.05 3.88
N LEU A 189 -10.50 -14.96 3.21
CA LEU A 189 -11.84 -14.75 2.66
C LEU A 189 -12.23 -15.85 1.67
N PHE A 190 -11.31 -16.24 0.77
CA PHE A 190 -11.52 -17.32 -0.17
C PHE A 190 -11.86 -18.63 0.52
N PHE A 191 -11.08 -19.04 1.53
CA PHE A 191 -11.33 -20.28 2.26
C PHE A 191 -12.66 -20.25 3.05
N LEU A 192 -13.05 -19.11 3.60
CA LEU A 192 -14.35 -18.91 4.25
C LEU A 192 -15.49 -19.11 3.22
N CYS A 193 -15.40 -18.47 2.07
CA CYS A 193 -16.40 -18.59 1.02
C CYS A 193 -16.48 -20.03 0.48
N LEU A 194 -15.32 -20.67 0.25
CA LEU A 194 -15.26 -22.06 -0.16
C LEU A 194 -15.91 -23.01 0.84
N ALA A 195 -15.65 -22.82 2.15
CA ALA A 195 -16.30 -23.60 3.20
C ALA A 195 -17.83 -23.43 3.20
N CYS A 196 -18.34 -22.22 2.93
CA CYS A 196 -19.77 -21.98 2.78
C CYS A 196 -20.35 -22.75 1.59
N ILE A 197 -19.68 -22.72 0.43
CA ILE A 197 -20.12 -23.45 -0.78
C ILE A 197 -20.14 -24.96 -0.53
N LEU A 198 -19.08 -25.51 0.09
CA LEU A 198 -18.98 -26.94 0.38
C LEU A 198 -20.04 -27.40 1.40
N ARG A 199 -20.33 -26.60 2.43
CA ARG A 199 -21.40 -26.91 3.39
C ARG A 199 -22.76 -26.93 2.71
N GLU A 200 -23.01 -25.99 1.82
CA GLU A 200 -24.25 -25.94 1.04
C GLU A 200 -24.42 -27.23 0.19
N HIS A 201 -23.38 -27.62 -0.53
CA HIS A 201 -23.40 -28.81 -1.37
C HIS A 201 -23.67 -30.10 -0.58
N ARG A 202 -23.07 -30.24 0.62
CA ARG A 202 -23.31 -31.38 1.53
C ARG A 202 -24.76 -31.44 2.01
N ARG A 203 -25.35 -30.30 2.40
CA ARG A 203 -26.74 -30.23 2.87
C ARG A 203 -27.73 -30.58 1.75
N GLY A 204 -27.46 -30.16 0.52
CA GLY A 204 -28.30 -30.50 -0.61
C GLY A 204 -28.32 -32.02 -0.93
N LYS A 205 -27.21 -32.72 -0.68
CA LYS A 205 -27.15 -34.19 -0.87
C LYS A 205 -27.88 -34.96 0.26
N SER A 206 -27.74 -34.50 1.52
CA SER A 206 -28.40 -35.16 2.67
C SER A 206 -29.92 -34.98 2.71
N GLY A 207 -30.49 -34.06 1.96
CA GLY A 207 -31.95 -33.87 1.85
C GLY A 207 -32.59 -34.51 0.63
N ALA A 208 -31.79 -35.21 -0.19
CA ALA A 208 -32.27 -35.94 -1.37
C ALA A 208 -32.26 -37.48 -1.19
N GLU A 209 -31.78 -37.95 -0.02
CA GLU A 209 -31.91 -39.32 0.48
C GLU A 209 -33.09 -39.40 1.47
#